data_93ce4cfc28f53ee252f19fbae519a275
#
_entry.id   93ce4cfc28f53ee252f19fbae519a275
#
_cell.length_a   1.000
_cell.length_b   1.000
_cell.length_c   1.000
_cell.angle_alpha   90.00
_cell.angle_beta   90.00
_cell.angle_gamma   90.00
#
_symmetry.space_group_name_H-M   'P 1'
#
loop_
_entity.id
_entity.type
_entity.pdbx_description
1 polymer ?
#
loop_
_entity_poly.entity_id
_entity_poly.type
_entity_poly.pdbx_seq_one_letter_code
_entity_poly.pdbx_strand_id
1 'polypeptide(L)'
;MNEKDILANKVVSKMLETDYFSQWMGIEVLEIREGYSRIQMTVRKEMMNGFGIAHGGISFAFADSAFAFACNSDGKITLALDVSISFPKPAKEGDVLIAEAKELNKTRRTGLYLIEITNQQKELIAVFKGTCYKTEKNLPV
;
A
#
# COMPACT_ATOMS: atom_id res chain seq x y z
N MET A 1 20.77 -1.41 7.76
CA MET A 1 19.35 -1.68 8.10
C MET A 1 19.27 -2.16 9.53
N ASN A 2 18.41 -1.56 10.35
CA ASN A 2 18.26 -1.96 11.75
C ASN A 2 17.37 -3.19 11.89
N GLU A 3 17.26 -3.74 13.10
CA GLU A 3 16.49 -4.95 13.36
C GLU A 3 15.00 -4.81 13.03
N LYS A 4 14.43 -3.62 13.28
CA LYS A 4 13.01 -3.34 13.00
C LYS A 4 12.74 -3.34 11.50
N ASP A 5 13.65 -2.78 10.72
CA ASP A 5 13.52 -2.76 9.26
C ASP A 5 13.74 -4.16 8.66
N ILE A 6 14.62 -4.94 9.24
CA ILE A 6 14.83 -6.34 8.84
C ILE A 6 13.52 -7.12 9.07
N LEU A 7 12.92 -6.96 10.23
CA LEU A 7 11.63 -7.60 10.54
C LEU A 7 10.55 -7.15 9.56
N ALA A 8 10.47 -5.84 9.30
CA ALA A 8 9.48 -5.30 8.37
C ALA A 8 9.58 -5.95 6.99
N ASN A 9 10.79 -6.11 6.47
CA ASN A 9 11.02 -6.77 5.18
C ASN A 9 10.61 -8.24 5.19
N LYS A 10 10.88 -8.95 6.28
CA LYS A 10 10.45 -10.35 6.43
C LYS A 10 8.93 -10.46 6.45
N VAL A 11 8.26 -9.56 7.16
CA VAL A 11 6.80 -9.54 7.26
C VAL A 11 6.18 -9.33 5.88
N VAL A 12 6.64 -8.33 5.14
CA VAL A 12 6.08 -8.03 3.80
C VAL A 12 6.34 -9.18 2.84
N SER A 13 7.53 -9.78 2.87
CA SER A 13 7.83 -10.96 2.04
C SER A 13 6.88 -12.11 2.36
N LYS A 14 6.59 -12.33 3.63
CA LYS A 14 5.66 -13.37 4.06
C LYS A 14 4.23 -13.08 3.60
N MET A 15 3.78 -11.84 3.75
CA MET A 15 2.45 -11.43 3.30
C MET A 15 2.28 -11.66 1.80
N LEU A 16 3.28 -11.30 1.00
CA LEU A 16 3.22 -11.42 -0.47
C LEU A 16 3.15 -12.85 -0.96
N GLU A 17 3.60 -13.84 -0.18
CA GLU A 17 3.52 -15.25 -0.59
C GLU A 17 2.08 -15.69 -0.88
N THR A 18 1.10 -15.12 -0.19
CA THR A 18 -0.32 -15.49 -0.32
C THR A 18 -1.22 -14.30 -0.63
N ASP A 19 -0.67 -13.13 -0.87
CA ASP A 19 -1.43 -11.96 -1.29
C ASP A 19 -1.61 -12.01 -2.81
N TYR A 20 -2.51 -12.88 -3.25
CA TYR A 20 -2.73 -13.14 -4.67
C TYR A 20 -3.22 -11.91 -5.42
N PHE A 21 -3.96 -11.03 -4.77
CA PHE A 21 -4.44 -9.81 -5.42
C PHE A 21 -3.30 -8.84 -5.71
N SER A 22 -2.40 -8.63 -4.76
CA SER A 22 -1.21 -7.81 -4.99
C SER A 22 -0.31 -8.42 -6.07
N GLN A 23 -0.19 -9.75 -6.08
CA GLN A 23 0.53 -10.46 -7.14
C GLN A 23 -0.11 -10.21 -8.50
N TRP A 24 -1.44 -10.29 -8.58
CA TRP A 24 -2.18 -10.03 -9.83
C TRP A 24 -1.96 -8.59 -10.31
N MET A 25 -1.92 -7.63 -9.41
CA MET A 25 -1.63 -6.23 -9.76
C MET A 25 -0.19 -6.04 -10.27
N GLY A 26 0.68 -7.03 -10.06
CA GLY A 26 2.08 -6.93 -10.46
C GLY A 26 2.90 -5.99 -9.58
N ILE A 27 2.55 -5.92 -8.30
CA ILE A 27 3.22 -5.02 -7.36
C ILE A 27 4.68 -5.43 -7.19
N GLU A 28 5.57 -4.44 -7.29
CA GLU A 28 6.98 -4.57 -6.99
C GLU A 28 7.29 -3.76 -5.73
N VAL A 29 7.97 -4.38 -4.79
CA VAL A 29 8.38 -3.71 -3.55
C VAL A 29 9.68 -2.94 -3.81
N LEU A 30 9.66 -1.63 -3.55
CA LEU A 30 10.82 -0.77 -3.73
C LEU A 30 11.56 -0.54 -2.41
N GLU A 31 10.83 -0.30 -1.33
CA GLU A 31 11.43 -0.06 -0.02
C GLU A 31 10.44 -0.37 1.09
N ILE A 32 10.92 -1.06 2.13
CA ILE A 32 10.13 -1.37 3.33
C ILE A 32 10.95 -0.98 4.55
N ARG A 33 10.33 -0.23 5.46
CA ARG A 33 10.87 0.10 6.78
C ARG A 33 9.73 -0.02 7.80
N GLU A 34 10.03 0.05 9.07
CA GLU A 34 8.99 0.07 10.09
C GLU A 34 8.07 1.28 9.86
N GLY A 35 6.77 1.03 9.72
CA GLY A 35 5.77 2.07 9.50
C GLY A 35 5.80 2.71 8.12
N TYR A 36 6.49 2.10 7.16
CA TYR A 36 6.71 2.68 5.84
C TYR A 36 6.74 1.62 4.76
N SER A 37 6.11 1.92 3.62
CA SER A 37 6.27 1.11 2.42
C SER A 37 6.29 2.00 1.18
N ARG A 38 7.00 1.55 0.16
CA ARG A 38 6.99 2.18 -1.16
C ARG A 38 6.98 1.04 -2.18
N ILE A 39 5.93 1.00 -2.98
CA ILE A 39 5.68 -0.07 -3.94
C ILE A 39 5.35 0.53 -5.31
N GLN A 40 5.48 -0.27 -6.35
CA GLN A 40 5.31 0.15 -7.73
C GLN A 40 4.38 -0.80 -8.48
N MET A 41 3.62 -0.26 -9.43
CA MET A 41 2.72 -1.03 -10.28
C MET A 41 2.60 -0.34 -11.63
N THR A 42 2.55 -1.11 -12.70
CA THR A 42 2.25 -0.58 -14.05
C THR A 42 0.77 -0.81 -14.35
N VAL A 43 0.08 0.23 -14.80
CA VAL A 43 -1.35 0.14 -15.16
C VAL A 43 -1.49 -0.65 -16.44
N ARG A 44 -2.22 -1.76 -16.39
CA ARG A 44 -2.49 -2.64 -17.53
C ARG A 44 -3.90 -2.38 -18.07
N LYS A 45 -4.14 -2.85 -19.27
CA LYS A 45 -5.45 -2.74 -19.94
C LYS A 45 -6.59 -3.26 -19.08
N GLU A 46 -6.39 -4.38 -18.38
CA GLU A 46 -7.41 -5.02 -17.54
C GLU A 46 -7.82 -4.17 -16.34
N MET A 47 -7.07 -3.13 -16.05
CA MET A 47 -7.31 -2.22 -14.91
C MET A 47 -8.10 -0.97 -15.30
N MET A 48 -8.46 -0.85 -16.59
CA MET A 48 -9.11 0.34 -17.10
C MET A 48 -10.62 0.29 -16.90
N ASN A 49 -11.23 1.47 -16.72
CA ASN A 49 -12.68 1.60 -16.67
C ASN A 49 -13.26 1.94 -18.05
N GLY A 50 -14.58 2.15 -18.11
CA GLY A 50 -15.26 2.46 -19.38
C GLY A 50 -14.95 3.83 -19.96
N PHE A 51 -14.24 4.70 -19.23
CA PHE A 51 -13.85 6.02 -19.70
C PHE A 51 -12.41 6.06 -20.25
N GLY A 52 -11.74 4.91 -20.29
CA GLY A 52 -10.36 4.84 -20.77
C GLY A 52 -9.32 5.34 -19.80
N ILE A 53 -9.63 5.33 -18.52
CA ILE A 53 -8.68 5.66 -17.44
C ILE A 53 -8.67 4.50 -16.43
N ALA A 54 -7.65 4.47 -15.58
CA ALA A 54 -7.56 3.43 -14.57
C ALA A 54 -8.77 3.47 -13.64
N HIS A 55 -9.35 2.30 -13.37
CA HIS A 55 -10.48 2.17 -12.46
C HIS A 55 -10.06 2.66 -11.07
N GLY A 56 -10.92 3.47 -10.42
CA GLY A 56 -10.66 3.97 -9.07
C GLY A 56 -10.43 2.85 -8.06
N GLY A 57 -11.10 1.71 -8.24
CA GLY A 57 -10.88 0.53 -7.41
C GLY A 57 -9.46 -0.02 -7.50
N ILE A 58 -8.79 0.13 -8.64
CA ILE A 58 -7.38 -0.28 -8.80
C ILE A 58 -6.47 0.64 -8.00
N SER A 59 -6.65 1.95 -8.12
CA SER A 59 -5.87 2.91 -7.32
C SER A 59 -6.11 2.69 -5.83
N PHE A 60 -7.36 2.44 -5.44
CA PHE A 60 -7.69 2.12 -4.06
C PHE A 60 -6.96 0.86 -3.59
N ALA A 61 -7.05 -0.23 -4.35
CA ALA A 61 -6.43 -1.50 -3.99
C ALA A 61 -4.90 -1.39 -3.91
N PHE A 62 -4.31 -0.65 -4.83
CA PHE A 62 -2.86 -0.41 -4.84
C PHE A 62 -2.43 0.36 -3.59
N ALA A 63 -3.15 1.43 -3.24
CA ALA A 63 -2.89 2.18 -2.02
C ALA A 63 -3.11 1.30 -0.77
N ASP A 64 -4.14 0.47 -0.79
CA ASP A 64 -4.47 -0.42 0.32
C ASP A 64 -3.37 -1.46 0.56
N SER A 65 -2.75 -1.97 -0.50
CA SER A 65 -1.59 -2.87 -0.35
C SER A 65 -0.41 -2.16 0.32
N ALA A 66 -0.11 -0.92 -0.10
CA ALA A 66 0.95 -0.13 0.53
C ALA A 66 0.63 0.13 2.01
N PHE A 67 -0.62 0.45 2.32
CA PHE A 67 -1.11 0.64 3.68
C PHE A 67 -0.92 -0.63 4.51
N ALA A 68 -1.34 -1.78 3.99
CA ALA A 68 -1.22 -3.06 4.68
C ALA A 68 0.24 -3.40 5.00
N PHE A 69 1.14 -3.19 4.05
CA PHE A 69 2.56 -3.46 4.26
C PHE A 69 3.16 -2.56 5.34
N ALA A 70 2.80 -1.28 5.34
CA ALA A 70 3.32 -0.35 6.33
C ALA A 70 2.77 -0.64 7.73
N CYS A 71 1.46 -0.86 7.86
CA CYS A 71 0.85 -1.02 9.17
C CYS A 71 1.07 -2.40 9.80
N ASN A 72 1.46 -3.40 9.03
CA ASN A 72 1.83 -4.73 9.54
C ASN A 72 3.33 -4.89 9.77
N SER A 73 4.12 -3.87 9.50
CA SER A 73 5.58 -3.97 9.45
C SER A 73 6.24 -4.37 10.78
N ASP A 74 5.55 -4.22 11.90
CA ASP A 74 6.06 -4.66 13.21
C ASP A 74 5.74 -6.14 13.52
N GLY A 75 5.11 -6.85 12.59
CA GLY A 75 4.77 -8.26 12.74
C GLY A 75 3.46 -8.55 13.45
N LYS A 76 2.76 -7.53 13.92
CA LYS A 76 1.41 -7.69 14.48
C LYS A 76 0.41 -7.68 13.36
N ILE A 77 -0.53 -8.64 13.36
CA ILE A 77 -1.61 -8.66 12.37
C ILE A 77 -2.48 -7.44 12.61
N THR A 78 -2.53 -6.57 11.61
CA THR A 78 -3.19 -5.26 11.66
C THR A 78 -4.14 -5.15 10.48
N LEU A 79 -5.36 -4.71 10.75
CA LEU A 79 -6.43 -4.67 9.76
C LEU A 79 -6.90 -3.24 9.54
N ALA A 80 -7.35 -2.94 8.32
CA ALA A 80 -7.97 -1.66 8.03
C ALA A 80 -9.25 -1.50 8.84
N LEU A 81 -9.42 -0.33 9.44
CA LEU A 81 -10.62 0.00 10.22
C LEU A 81 -11.49 1.00 9.47
N ASP A 82 -10.87 2.04 8.92
CA ASP A 82 -11.57 3.10 8.21
C ASP A 82 -10.60 3.75 7.24
N VAL A 83 -11.06 3.97 6.00
CA VAL A 83 -10.20 4.56 4.97
C VAL A 83 -11.00 5.55 4.14
N SER A 84 -10.30 6.54 3.60
CA SER A 84 -10.85 7.48 2.63
C SER A 84 -9.82 7.71 1.54
N ILE A 85 -10.31 8.01 0.32
CA ILE A 85 -9.44 8.24 -0.81
C ILE A 85 -9.95 9.40 -1.64
N SER A 86 -9.02 10.19 -2.18
CA SER A 86 -9.30 11.25 -3.15
C SER A 86 -8.49 10.98 -4.41
N PHE A 87 -9.07 11.32 -5.56
CA PHE A 87 -8.47 11.08 -6.88
C PHE A 87 -8.24 12.40 -7.60
N PRO A 88 -7.15 13.12 -7.30
CA PRO A 88 -6.91 14.43 -7.93
C PRO A 88 -6.69 14.36 -9.44
N LYS A 89 -6.13 13.24 -9.94
CA LYS A 89 -5.81 13.08 -11.36
C LYS A 89 -5.97 11.62 -11.78
N PRO A 90 -6.54 11.34 -12.97
CA PRO A 90 -6.67 9.97 -13.45
C PRO A 90 -5.32 9.37 -13.85
N ALA A 91 -5.16 8.07 -13.64
CA ALA A 91 -4.06 7.29 -14.18
C ALA A 91 -4.48 6.68 -15.52
N LYS A 92 -3.51 6.43 -16.37
CA LYS A 92 -3.73 5.93 -17.73
C LYS A 92 -3.02 4.59 -17.93
N GLU A 93 -3.45 3.84 -18.91
CA GLU A 93 -2.77 2.61 -19.31
C GLU A 93 -1.29 2.90 -19.61
N GLY A 94 -0.41 2.07 -19.06
CA GLY A 94 1.03 2.21 -19.22
C GLY A 94 1.70 3.08 -18.17
N ASP A 95 0.93 3.84 -17.38
CA ASP A 95 1.51 4.61 -16.28
C ASP A 95 2.19 3.69 -15.27
N VAL A 96 3.35 4.13 -14.80
CA VAL A 96 4.07 3.47 -13.71
C VAL A 96 3.75 4.23 -12.43
N LEU A 97 2.98 3.60 -11.57
CA LEU A 97 2.50 4.23 -10.33
C LEU A 97 3.37 3.80 -9.16
N ILE A 98 3.65 4.75 -8.28
CA ILE A 98 4.31 4.49 -7.00
C ILE A 98 3.34 4.86 -5.89
N ALA A 99 3.13 3.94 -4.94
CA ALA A 99 2.39 4.21 -3.72
C ALA A 99 3.37 4.25 -2.57
N GLU A 100 3.37 5.36 -1.84
CA GLU A 100 4.21 5.55 -0.67
C GLU A 100 3.33 5.70 0.55
N ALA A 101 3.49 4.80 1.51
CA ALA A 101 2.72 4.78 2.76
C ALA A 101 3.60 5.23 3.92
N LYS A 102 3.11 6.21 4.67
CA LYS A 102 3.80 6.77 5.82
C LYS A 102 2.92 6.74 7.06
N GLU A 103 3.47 6.24 8.16
CA GLU A 103 2.82 6.32 9.46
C GLU A 103 2.79 7.78 9.92
N LEU A 104 1.60 8.28 10.25
CA LEU A 104 1.42 9.62 10.80
C LEU A 104 1.34 9.58 12.33
N ASN A 105 0.69 8.54 12.86
CA ASN A 105 0.50 8.36 14.30
C ASN A 105 0.25 6.90 14.60
N LYS A 106 0.66 6.47 15.78
CA LYS A 106 0.48 5.09 16.22
C LYS A 106 0.22 5.09 17.72
N THR A 107 -0.82 4.35 18.11
CA THR A 107 -1.10 4.01 19.51
C THR A 107 -0.93 2.50 19.67
N ARG A 108 -1.21 1.99 20.87
CA ARG A 108 -1.14 0.56 21.11
C ARG A 108 -2.10 -0.24 20.20
N ARG A 109 -3.27 0.31 19.93
CA ARG A 109 -4.35 -0.40 19.21
C ARG A 109 -4.65 0.15 17.84
N THR A 110 -4.30 1.39 17.55
CA THR A 110 -4.65 2.03 16.29
C THR A 110 -3.43 2.67 15.64
N GLY A 111 -3.53 2.90 14.34
CA GLY A 111 -2.54 3.63 13.60
C GLY A 111 -3.21 4.48 12.52
N LEU A 112 -2.61 5.60 12.20
CA LEU A 112 -3.06 6.50 11.15
C LEU A 112 -1.95 6.62 10.12
N TYR A 113 -2.30 6.42 8.86
CA TYR A 113 -1.33 6.37 7.74
C TYR A 113 -1.80 7.23 6.60
N LEU A 114 -0.85 7.85 5.91
CA LEU A 114 -1.08 8.58 4.68
C LEU A 114 -0.39 7.85 3.53
N ILE A 115 -1.14 7.59 2.46
CA ILE A 115 -0.61 6.93 1.28
C ILE A 115 -0.83 7.86 0.09
N GLU A 116 0.25 8.16 -0.63
CA GLU A 116 0.17 8.96 -1.85
C GLU A 116 0.57 8.11 -3.03
N ILE A 117 -0.23 8.18 -4.10
CA ILE A 117 0.10 7.53 -5.38
C ILE A 117 0.50 8.61 -6.35
N THR A 118 1.67 8.42 -6.96
CA THR A 118 2.18 9.31 -8.02
C THR A 118 2.48 8.49 -9.28
N ASN A 119 2.47 9.15 -10.44
CA ASN A 119 2.87 8.53 -11.70
C ASN A 119 4.36 8.80 -11.99
N GLN A 120 4.85 8.38 -13.14
CA GLN A 120 6.24 8.54 -13.57
C GLN A 120 6.68 10.00 -13.72
N GLN A 121 5.72 10.91 -13.84
CA GLN A 121 5.96 12.36 -13.91
C GLN A 121 5.83 13.03 -12.56
N LYS A 122 5.68 12.24 -11.49
CA LYS A 122 5.50 12.70 -10.10
C LYS A 122 4.21 13.50 -9.91
N GLU A 123 3.23 13.29 -10.77
CA GLU A 123 1.90 13.87 -10.60
C GLU A 123 1.11 13.08 -9.56
N LEU A 124 0.36 13.77 -8.72
CA LEU A 124 -0.43 13.15 -7.66
C LEU A 124 -1.69 12.52 -8.26
N ILE A 125 -1.78 11.20 -8.18
CA ILE A 125 -2.90 10.42 -8.75
C ILE A 125 -3.96 10.16 -7.69
N ALA A 126 -3.55 9.84 -6.47
CA ALA A 126 -4.49 9.56 -5.39
C ALA A 126 -3.86 9.87 -4.03
N VAL A 127 -4.72 10.24 -3.09
CA VAL A 127 -4.36 10.40 -1.67
C VAL A 127 -5.30 9.51 -0.88
N PHE A 128 -4.74 8.59 -0.12
CA PHE A 128 -5.46 7.60 0.67
C PHE A 128 -5.07 7.81 2.14
N LYS A 129 -6.06 7.93 3.02
CA LYS A 129 -5.82 8.03 4.45
C LYS A 129 -6.48 6.84 5.13
N GLY A 130 -5.70 6.08 5.89
CA GLY A 130 -6.19 4.87 6.53
C GLY A 130 -5.95 4.86 8.02
N THR A 131 -6.97 4.43 8.75
CA THR A 131 -6.88 4.08 10.16
C THR A 131 -6.92 2.57 10.28
N CYS A 132 -6.00 2.00 11.03
CA CYS A 132 -5.91 0.56 11.21
C CYS A 132 -6.12 0.18 12.68
N TYR A 133 -6.50 -1.08 12.88
CA TYR A 133 -6.60 -1.68 14.21
C TYR A 133 -5.55 -2.77 14.33
N LYS A 134 -4.75 -2.67 15.37
CA LYS A 134 -3.65 -3.60 15.65
C LYS A 134 -4.12 -4.68 16.60
N THR A 135 -4.10 -5.94 16.13
CA THR A 135 -4.41 -7.09 16.98
C THR A 135 -3.19 -7.46 17.81
N GLU A 136 -3.37 -8.37 18.76
CA GLU A 136 -2.24 -8.90 19.55
C GLU A 136 -1.63 -10.15 18.90
N LYS A 137 -2.16 -10.60 17.77
CA LYS A 137 -1.67 -11.77 17.05
C LYS A 137 -0.45 -11.40 16.22
N ASN A 138 0.53 -12.29 16.20
CA ASN A 138 1.74 -12.11 15.40
C ASN A 138 1.62 -12.86 14.07
N LEU A 139 2.17 -12.26 13.03
CA LEU A 139 2.38 -12.94 11.78
C LEU A 139 3.60 -13.87 11.96
N PRO A 140 3.49 -15.16 11.61
CA PRO A 140 4.62 -16.08 11.76
C PRO A 140 5.69 -15.81 10.71
N VAL A 141 6.78 -15.20 11.12
CA VAL A 141 7.95 -14.90 10.28
C VAL A 141 9.23 -15.41 10.89
#